data_9a6613597d6b7c4d08643042c7510964
#
_entry.id   9a6613597d6b7c4d08643042c7510964
#
_cell.length_a   1.000
_cell.length_b   1.000
_cell.length_c   1.000
_cell.angle_alpha   90.00
_cell.angle_beta   90.00
_cell.angle_gamma   90.00
#
_symmetry.space_group_name_H-M   'P 1'
#
loop_
_entity.id
_entity.type
_entity.pdbx_description
1 polymer ?
#
loop_
_entity_poly.entity_id
_entity_poly.type
_entity_poly.pdbx_seq_one_letter_code
_entity_poly.pdbx_strand_id
1 'polypeptide(L)'
;MPFVAAGAVTGIGSLPLTSITSAVRSVAEFSPEIPFWPQLPQLSERESIVGQGLGIVENLIEPRNEGYGYQVREGQLDSVLEGFHRSSGELTLANAAGFGAFEEALSSGLFTSAVAVKGQIEGPITLSAYLFHNGRPFLADPVLFAAIAFHVSQIIAWQIDRLKSAGLPVLMFVDEPALCLDAPVADAVPEEQRLNALAATLQDARIRGAYAGLHCCAARPFERMCRVQPDIISFDAHAGLDSFFADWHALDFMQQGGTVAYGIVPTRPGVNAVDSASIFLRWLKAASLAGDPQKFAQRAMITATCGLGLLETSAVAESFSVAHSVSKLIRSLAGSPELDEEVAFEN
;
A
#
# COMPACT_ATOMS: atom_id res chain seq x y z
N MET A 1 -9.28 -9.55 -18.73
CA MET A 1 -8.48 -10.70 -18.29
C MET A 1 -8.20 -10.52 -16.80
N PRO A 2 -8.05 -11.58 -16.02
CA PRO A 2 -7.61 -11.43 -14.63
C PRO A 2 -6.21 -10.80 -14.60
N PHE A 3 -5.96 -9.95 -13.59
CA PHE A 3 -4.66 -9.34 -13.38
C PHE A 3 -3.61 -10.43 -13.05
N VAL A 4 -2.48 -10.39 -13.75
CA VAL A 4 -1.33 -11.28 -13.50
C VAL A 4 -0.13 -10.39 -13.20
N ALA A 5 0.44 -10.56 -12.03
CA ALA A 5 1.52 -9.71 -11.54
C ALA A 5 2.87 -9.97 -12.23
N ALA A 6 3.22 -11.27 -12.40
CA ALA A 6 4.41 -11.77 -13.12
C ALA A 6 5.70 -10.95 -12.91
N GLY A 7 5.99 -10.56 -11.67
CA GLY A 7 7.18 -9.78 -11.33
C GLY A 7 7.05 -8.26 -11.54
N ALA A 8 5.87 -7.73 -11.85
CA ALA A 8 5.70 -6.29 -12.09
C ALA A 8 6.14 -5.44 -10.87
N VAL A 9 6.74 -4.29 -11.16
CA VAL A 9 7.20 -3.34 -10.15
C VAL A 9 6.13 -2.29 -9.87
N THR A 10 5.92 -1.96 -8.60
CA THR A 10 5.09 -0.81 -8.20
C THR A 10 5.65 -0.15 -6.94
N GLY A 11 5.21 1.07 -6.66
CA GLY A 11 5.52 1.76 -5.41
C GLY A 11 4.47 1.49 -4.31
N ILE A 12 4.84 1.71 -3.04
CA ILE A 12 3.90 1.67 -1.92
C ILE A 12 2.94 2.88 -2.01
N GLY A 13 3.45 4.08 -2.33
CA GLY A 13 2.63 5.28 -2.55
C GLY A 13 3.42 6.57 -2.35
N SER A 14 4.11 6.74 -1.23
CA SER A 14 4.79 7.98 -0.92
C SER A 14 6.15 8.14 -1.62
N LEU A 15 6.39 9.37 -2.10
CA LEU A 15 7.65 9.79 -2.72
C LEU A 15 8.23 11.01 -1.99
N PRO A 16 9.58 11.13 -1.89
CA PRO A 16 10.25 12.25 -1.24
C PRO A 16 10.36 13.48 -2.17
N LEU A 17 9.25 13.86 -2.77
CA LEU A 17 9.19 14.94 -3.75
C LEU A 17 8.20 16.01 -3.32
N THR A 18 8.51 17.27 -3.63
CA THR A 18 7.65 18.42 -3.37
C THR A 18 7.01 19.00 -4.65
N SER A 19 7.42 18.50 -5.82
CA SER A 19 6.83 18.87 -7.11
C SER A 19 5.89 17.76 -7.58
N ILE A 20 4.60 18.07 -7.69
CA ILE A 20 3.56 17.16 -8.16
C ILE A 20 3.88 16.62 -9.56
N THR A 21 4.28 17.52 -10.47
CA THR A 21 4.64 17.13 -11.85
C THR A 21 5.84 16.19 -11.88
N SER A 22 6.86 16.45 -11.06
CA SER A 22 8.04 15.57 -10.96
C SER A 22 7.66 14.22 -10.38
N ALA A 23 6.77 14.20 -9.40
CA ALA A 23 6.30 12.94 -8.78
C ALA A 23 5.54 12.06 -9.78
N VAL A 24 4.60 12.61 -10.56
CA VAL A 24 3.88 11.86 -11.59
C VAL A 24 4.83 11.35 -12.69
N ARG A 25 5.82 12.17 -13.10
CA ARG A 25 6.84 11.73 -14.06
C ARG A 25 7.71 10.59 -13.51
N SER A 26 8.10 10.66 -12.24
CA SER A 26 8.86 9.58 -11.60
C SER A 26 8.04 8.28 -11.56
N VAL A 27 6.72 8.35 -11.32
CA VAL A 27 5.86 7.17 -11.41
C VAL A 27 5.82 6.62 -12.84
N ALA A 28 5.72 7.48 -13.86
CA ALA A 28 5.71 7.05 -15.26
C ALA A 28 7.05 6.41 -15.68
N GLU A 29 8.18 6.91 -15.15
CA GLU A 29 9.51 6.39 -15.43
C GLU A 29 9.78 5.07 -14.71
N PHE A 30 9.43 4.99 -13.42
CA PHE A 30 9.88 3.89 -12.57
C PHE A 30 8.81 2.81 -12.28
N SER A 31 7.54 3.09 -12.56
CA SER A 31 6.43 2.15 -12.37
C SER A 31 5.43 2.21 -13.53
N PRO A 32 5.88 2.05 -14.80
CA PRO A 32 5.02 2.25 -15.97
C PRO A 32 3.92 1.19 -16.11
N GLU A 33 4.13 -0.03 -15.64
CA GLU A 33 3.17 -1.14 -15.77
C GLU A 33 2.08 -1.13 -14.71
N ILE A 34 2.42 -0.75 -13.47
CA ILE A 34 1.46 -0.60 -12.36
C ILE A 34 1.67 0.77 -11.74
N PRO A 35 1.32 1.86 -12.44
CA PRO A 35 1.44 3.19 -11.89
C PRO A 35 0.53 3.37 -10.67
N PHE A 36 1.01 4.15 -9.71
CA PHE A 36 0.31 4.51 -8.49
C PHE A 36 0.21 6.03 -8.37
N TRP A 37 -0.82 6.55 -7.74
CA TRP A 37 -0.84 7.97 -7.48
C TRP A 37 0.17 8.32 -6.36
N PRO A 38 1.04 9.35 -6.58
CA PRO A 38 2.08 9.66 -5.61
C PRO A 38 1.53 10.45 -4.43
N GLN A 39 1.81 9.97 -3.20
CA GLN A 39 1.61 10.70 -1.96
C GLN A 39 2.87 11.51 -1.65
N LEU A 40 2.73 12.76 -1.19
CA LEU A 40 3.82 13.74 -1.12
C LEU A 40 4.02 14.31 0.31
N PRO A 41 4.40 13.46 1.30
CA PRO A 41 4.48 13.88 2.69
C PRO A 41 5.52 15.02 2.94
N GLN A 42 6.48 15.23 2.05
CA GLN A 42 7.41 16.34 2.13
C GLN A 42 6.85 17.66 1.56
N LEU A 43 5.75 17.60 0.81
CA LEU A 43 5.04 18.79 0.31
C LEU A 43 4.25 19.44 1.44
N SER A 44 3.55 18.64 2.25
CA SER A 44 2.70 19.11 3.35
C SER A 44 2.46 17.99 4.36
N GLU A 45 2.30 18.31 5.64
CA GLU A 45 1.86 17.35 6.68
C GLU A 45 0.48 16.76 6.37
N ARG A 46 -0.38 17.48 5.64
CA ARG A 46 -1.68 17.01 5.18
C ARG A 46 -1.58 15.84 4.19
N GLU A 47 -0.46 15.72 3.49
CA GLU A 47 -0.13 14.63 2.57
C GLU A 47 0.48 13.41 3.28
N SER A 48 0.62 13.44 4.61
CA SER A 48 0.95 12.25 5.37
C SER A 48 -0.20 11.24 5.29
N ILE A 49 0.10 9.97 5.43
CA ILE A 49 -0.92 8.89 5.32
C ILE A 49 -2.09 9.12 6.29
N VAL A 50 -1.81 9.53 7.53
CA VAL A 50 -2.84 9.87 8.52
C VAL A 50 -3.55 11.17 8.15
N GLY A 51 -2.82 12.19 7.72
CA GLY A 51 -3.37 13.48 7.30
C GLY A 51 -4.36 13.35 6.14
N GLN A 52 -4.06 12.50 5.17
CA GLN A 52 -4.93 12.21 4.04
C GLN A 52 -6.25 11.55 4.49
N GLY A 53 -6.17 10.54 5.35
CA GLY A 53 -7.36 9.87 5.88
C GLY A 53 -8.22 10.74 6.78
N LEU A 54 -7.68 11.81 7.38
CA LEU A 54 -8.40 12.73 8.26
C LEU A 54 -8.77 14.06 7.58
N GLY A 55 -8.51 14.23 6.29
CA GLY A 55 -8.69 15.48 5.57
C GLY A 55 -10.08 16.10 5.68
N ILE A 56 -11.14 15.30 5.72
CA ILE A 56 -12.53 15.78 5.84
C ILE A 56 -12.81 16.49 7.17
N VAL A 57 -12.03 16.19 8.21
CA VAL A 57 -12.17 16.77 9.55
C VAL A 57 -10.98 17.63 9.96
N GLU A 58 -10.09 18.00 9.04
CA GLU A 58 -8.83 18.70 9.33
C GLU A 58 -8.99 19.97 10.15
N ASN A 59 -10.08 20.72 9.97
CA ASN A 59 -10.35 21.95 10.72
C ASN A 59 -10.87 21.69 12.16
N LEU A 60 -11.26 20.46 12.46
CA LEU A 60 -11.85 20.01 13.74
C LEU A 60 -10.84 19.26 14.62
N ILE A 61 -9.64 19.03 14.08
CA ILE A 61 -8.55 18.32 14.74
C ILE A 61 -7.29 19.21 14.77
N GLU A 62 -6.32 18.81 15.57
CA GLU A 62 -5.00 19.43 15.63
C GLU A 62 -3.92 18.38 15.90
N PRO A 63 -2.67 18.62 15.47
CA PRO A 63 -1.55 17.74 15.83
C PRO A 63 -1.43 17.59 17.35
N ARG A 64 -1.06 16.42 17.81
CA ARG A 64 -0.82 16.17 19.23
C ARG A 64 0.46 16.86 19.70
N ASN A 65 0.43 17.36 20.93
CA ASN A 65 1.63 17.92 21.58
C ASN A 65 2.65 16.85 21.94
N GLU A 66 2.19 15.60 22.16
CA GLU A 66 3.05 14.47 22.54
C GLU A 66 2.76 13.26 21.64
N GLY A 67 3.81 12.75 21.01
CA GLY A 67 3.71 11.61 20.09
C GLY A 67 3.10 11.96 18.74
N TYR A 68 2.98 10.97 17.89
CA TYR A 68 2.42 11.09 16.54
C TYR A 68 0.90 11.01 16.54
N GLY A 69 0.25 11.72 15.61
CA GLY A 69 -1.19 11.69 15.38
C GLY A 69 -1.88 13.01 15.68
N TYR A 70 -3.19 12.96 15.68
CA TYR A 70 -4.06 14.13 15.81
C TYR A 70 -5.00 13.99 17.02
N GLN A 71 -5.44 15.10 17.55
CA GLN A 71 -6.44 15.18 18.60
C GLN A 71 -7.63 15.99 18.14
N VAL A 72 -8.82 15.52 18.47
CA VAL A 72 -10.07 16.27 18.29
C VAL A 72 -10.04 17.52 19.18
N ARG A 73 -10.31 18.69 18.60
CA ARG A 73 -10.41 19.95 19.34
C ARG A 73 -11.53 19.87 20.37
N GLU A 74 -11.40 20.62 21.45
CA GLU A 74 -12.41 20.68 22.52
C GLU A 74 -13.80 21.00 21.96
N GLY A 75 -14.80 20.20 22.37
CA GLY A 75 -16.20 20.32 21.95
C GLY A 75 -16.50 19.94 20.49
N GLN A 76 -15.54 19.41 19.71
CA GLN A 76 -15.73 19.11 18.28
C GLN A 76 -16.02 17.63 17.98
N LEU A 77 -16.15 16.75 18.96
CA LEU A 77 -16.32 15.31 18.71
C LEU A 77 -17.57 15.02 17.84
N ASP A 78 -18.71 15.61 18.17
CA ASP A 78 -19.96 15.38 17.43
C ASP A 78 -19.81 15.84 15.97
N SER A 79 -19.15 16.97 15.73
CA SER A 79 -18.87 17.49 14.38
C SER A 79 -17.92 16.58 13.61
N VAL A 80 -16.91 16.00 14.27
CA VAL A 80 -16.01 15.01 13.67
C VAL A 80 -16.77 13.76 13.26
N LEU A 81 -17.62 13.23 14.14
CA LEU A 81 -18.44 12.05 13.84
C LEU A 81 -19.43 12.33 12.71
N GLU A 82 -20.08 13.51 12.70
CA GLU A 82 -20.96 13.92 11.61
C GLU A 82 -20.19 14.00 10.28
N GLY A 83 -18.96 14.54 10.30
CA GLY A 83 -18.07 14.58 9.15
C GLY A 83 -17.78 13.19 8.58
N PHE A 84 -17.43 12.23 9.43
CA PHE A 84 -17.21 10.85 9.00
C PHE A 84 -18.47 10.18 8.46
N HIS A 85 -19.61 10.31 9.14
CA HIS A 85 -20.88 9.69 8.70
C HIS A 85 -21.41 10.28 7.39
N ARG A 86 -21.09 11.52 7.08
CA ARG A 86 -21.47 12.19 5.81
C ARG A 86 -20.38 12.16 4.75
N SER A 87 -19.30 11.43 5.00
CA SER A 87 -18.17 11.37 4.08
C SER A 87 -18.59 10.84 2.72
N SER A 88 -18.23 11.58 1.67
CA SER A 88 -18.23 11.09 0.28
C SER A 88 -16.96 10.33 -0.08
N GLY A 89 -15.97 10.30 0.81
CA GLY A 89 -14.64 9.73 0.57
C GLY A 89 -13.73 10.58 -0.32
N GLU A 90 -14.18 11.74 -0.76
CA GLU A 90 -13.38 12.61 -1.62
C GLU A 90 -12.10 13.08 -0.91
N LEU A 91 -10.96 12.83 -1.54
CA LEU A 91 -9.67 13.39 -1.15
C LEU A 91 -9.49 14.76 -1.79
N THR A 92 -9.29 15.78 -0.96
CA THR A 92 -9.12 17.14 -1.45
C THR A 92 -7.73 17.36 -2.04
N LEU A 93 -7.59 18.37 -2.90
CA LEU A 93 -6.29 18.76 -3.45
C LEU A 93 -5.27 19.12 -2.34
N ALA A 94 -5.73 19.57 -1.20
CA ALA A 94 -4.87 19.91 -0.06
C ALA A 94 -4.27 18.67 0.63
N ASN A 95 -4.93 17.53 0.53
CA ASN A 95 -4.56 16.28 1.20
C ASN A 95 -4.03 15.21 0.22
N ALA A 96 -4.28 15.36 -1.09
CA ALA A 96 -3.91 14.40 -2.11
C ALA A 96 -3.61 15.11 -3.44
N ALA A 97 -2.67 16.04 -3.42
CA ALA A 97 -2.30 16.84 -4.57
C ALA A 97 -1.81 15.98 -5.76
N GLY A 98 -1.17 14.85 -5.47
CA GLY A 98 -0.73 13.90 -6.48
C GLY A 98 -1.85 13.15 -7.18
N PHE A 99 -3.03 13.00 -6.56
CA PHE A 99 -4.12 12.18 -7.09
C PHE A 99 -4.71 12.78 -8.38
N GLY A 100 -5.12 14.06 -8.35
CA GLY A 100 -5.70 14.72 -9.52
C GLY A 100 -4.73 14.82 -10.70
N ALA A 101 -3.45 15.11 -10.43
CA ALA A 101 -2.42 15.13 -11.47
C ALA A 101 -2.16 13.73 -12.06
N PHE A 102 -2.26 12.70 -11.24
CA PHE A 102 -2.15 11.32 -11.70
C PHE A 102 -3.34 10.92 -12.60
N GLU A 103 -4.57 11.30 -12.26
CA GLU A 103 -5.74 11.08 -13.12
C GLU A 103 -5.62 11.79 -14.46
N GLU A 104 -5.13 13.04 -14.46
CA GLU A 104 -4.88 13.78 -15.69
C GLU A 104 -3.81 13.08 -16.56
N ALA A 105 -2.75 12.57 -15.94
CA ALA A 105 -1.70 11.82 -16.60
C ALA A 105 -2.21 10.49 -17.18
N LEU A 106 -3.07 9.77 -16.47
CA LEU A 106 -3.76 8.58 -17.01
C LEU A 106 -4.61 8.93 -18.23
N SER A 107 -5.41 9.98 -18.14
CA SER A 107 -6.32 10.41 -19.19
C SER A 107 -5.57 10.94 -20.42
N SER A 108 -4.40 11.56 -20.25
CA SER A 108 -3.56 12.05 -21.35
C SER A 108 -2.71 10.97 -22.03
N GLY A 109 -2.77 9.73 -21.54
CA GLY A 109 -2.04 8.60 -22.12
C GLY A 109 -0.55 8.57 -21.75
N LEU A 110 -0.14 9.16 -20.62
CA LEU A 110 1.24 9.09 -20.15
C LEU A 110 1.67 7.65 -19.80
N PHE A 111 0.74 6.80 -19.38
CA PHE A 111 1.00 5.44 -18.92
C PHE A 111 0.59 4.39 -19.96
N THR A 112 1.21 4.44 -21.15
CA THR A 112 0.87 3.56 -22.28
C THR A 112 1.14 2.07 -22.04
N SER A 113 2.06 1.75 -21.13
CA SER A 113 2.43 0.36 -20.75
C SER A 113 1.66 -0.16 -19.55
N ALA A 114 0.72 0.62 -18.99
CA ALA A 114 0.02 0.23 -17.79
C ALA A 114 -0.90 -0.97 -18.03
N VAL A 115 -0.76 -2.00 -17.21
CA VAL A 115 -1.61 -3.20 -17.17
C VAL A 115 -2.60 -3.17 -16.00
N ALA A 116 -2.35 -2.34 -15.00
CA ALA A 116 -3.22 -2.03 -13.89
C ALA A 116 -2.89 -0.64 -13.35
N VAL A 117 -3.77 -0.07 -12.52
CA VAL A 117 -3.53 1.18 -11.78
C VAL A 117 -3.68 0.93 -10.29
N LYS A 118 -2.85 1.59 -9.46
CA LYS A 118 -2.86 1.39 -8.01
C LYS A 118 -3.33 2.64 -7.27
N GLY A 119 -4.31 2.43 -6.37
CA GLY A 119 -4.69 3.36 -5.32
C GLY A 119 -4.28 2.84 -3.94
N GLN A 120 -4.16 3.72 -2.96
CA GLN A 120 -3.85 3.37 -1.58
C GLN A 120 -4.42 4.40 -0.61
N ILE A 121 -4.69 3.93 0.62
CA ILE A 121 -5.07 4.77 1.76
C ILE A 121 -4.75 4.05 3.07
N GLU A 122 -4.53 4.81 4.13
CA GLU A 122 -4.41 4.30 5.49
C GLU A 122 -5.67 3.57 5.92
N GLY A 123 -5.51 2.40 6.54
CA GLY A 123 -6.62 1.57 6.96
C GLY A 123 -7.27 1.99 8.28
N PRO A 124 -8.44 1.42 8.59
CA PRO A 124 -9.23 1.85 9.74
C PRO A 124 -8.57 1.60 11.10
N ILE A 125 -7.75 0.54 11.23
CA ILE A 125 -7.08 0.24 12.49
C ILE A 125 -6.03 1.29 12.79
N THR A 126 -5.17 1.57 11.82
CA THR A 126 -4.08 2.54 11.98
C THR A 126 -4.62 3.96 12.12
N LEU A 127 -5.57 4.35 11.29
CA LEU A 127 -6.15 5.70 11.37
C LEU A 127 -6.81 5.96 12.73
N SER A 128 -7.52 4.95 13.28
CA SER A 128 -8.13 5.03 14.61
C SER A 128 -7.10 5.03 15.76
N ALA A 129 -5.94 4.44 15.55
CA ALA A 129 -4.85 4.47 16.54
C ALA A 129 -4.18 5.86 16.64
N TYR A 130 -4.29 6.68 15.59
CA TYR A 130 -3.65 7.99 15.51
C TYR A 130 -4.59 9.19 15.58
N LEU A 131 -5.91 8.98 15.73
CA LEU A 131 -6.87 10.02 16.09
C LEU A 131 -7.31 9.86 17.55
N PHE A 132 -7.22 10.95 18.33
CA PHE A 132 -7.44 10.93 19.77
C PHE A 132 -8.58 11.87 20.17
N HIS A 133 -9.30 11.48 21.22
CA HIS A 133 -10.23 12.34 21.95
C HIS A 133 -9.99 12.21 23.46
N ASN A 134 -9.79 13.33 24.15
CA ASN A 134 -9.48 13.36 25.59
C ASN A 134 -8.33 12.41 25.99
N GLY A 135 -7.25 12.39 25.18
CA GLY A 135 -6.08 11.56 25.41
C GLY A 135 -6.25 10.07 25.10
N ARG A 136 -7.44 9.60 24.69
CA ARG A 136 -7.71 8.21 24.27
C ARG A 136 -7.83 8.12 22.76
N PRO A 137 -7.18 7.14 22.11
CA PRO A 137 -7.32 6.94 20.67
C PRO A 137 -8.72 6.45 20.31
N PHE A 138 -9.20 6.78 19.11
CA PHE A 138 -10.49 6.28 18.60
C PHE A 138 -10.55 4.75 18.58
N LEU A 139 -9.42 4.09 18.43
CA LEU A 139 -9.30 2.63 18.50
C LEU A 139 -9.72 2.03 19.87
N ALA A 140 -9.82 2.85 20.91
CA ALA A 140 -10.28 2.43 22.25
C ALA A 140 -11.81 2.56 22.46
N ASP A 141 -12.55 2.98 21.42
CA ASP A 141 -14.01 3.13 21.48
C ASP A 141 -14.66 2.52 20.23
N PRO A 142 -15.57 1.53 20.38
CA PRO A 142 -16.19 0.85 19.24
C PRO A 142 -16.98 1.75 18.30
N VAL A 143 -17.62 2.81 18.83
CA VAL A 143 -18.42 3.75 18.02
C VAL A 143 -17.51 4.65 17.19
N LEU A 144 -16.44 5.18 17.82
CA LEU A 144 -15.46 6.03 17.15
C LEU A 144 -14.69 5.24 16.08
N PHE A 145 -14.28 4.01 16.40
CA PHE A 145 -13.65 3.10 15.45
C PHE A 145 -14.55 2.79 14.25
N ALA A 146 -15.83 2.49 14.48
CA ALA A 146 -16.77 2.20 13.41
C ALA A 146 -17.00 3.41 12.48
N ALA A 147 -17.02 4.64 13.01
CA ALA A 147 -17.13 5.85 12.21
C ALA A 147 -15.93 6.04 11.27
N ILE A 148 -14.71 5.78 11.75
CA ILE A 148 -13.50 5.79 10.91
C ILE A 148 -13.54 4.67 9.88
N ALA A 149 -13.91 3.45 10.24
CA ALA A 149 -13.99 2.34 9.30
C ALA A 149 -14.97 2.63 8.15
N PHE A 150 -16.12 3.23 8.46
CA PHE A 150 -17.07 3.70 7.46
C PHE A 150 -16.42 4.75 6.53
N HIS A 151 -15.77 5.76 7.10
CA HIS A 151 -15.12 6.83 6.33
C HIS A 151 -14.02 6.28 5.40
N VAL A 152 -13.17 5.37 5.87
CA VAL A 152 -12.15 4.72 5.05
C VAL A 152 -12.78 3.95 3.88
N SER A 153 -13.87 3.22 4.09
CA SER A 153 -14.61 2.57 3.01
C SER A 153 -15.13 3.56 1.96
N GLN A 154 -15.55 4.79 2.37
CA GLN A 154 -15.93 5.83 1.41
C GLN A 154 -14.73 6.33 0.59
N ILE A 155 -13.55 6.54 1.21
CA ILE A 155 -12.33 6.95 0.50
C ILE A 155 -11.93 5.89 -0.54
N ILE A 156 -11.98 4.63 -0.18
CA ILE A 156 -11.70 3.50 -1.08
C ILE A 156 -12.68 3.51 -2.26
N ALA A 157 -13.96 3.67 -1.96
CA ALA A 157 -15.01 3.74 -2.96
C ALA A 157 -14.77 4.87 -3.96
N TRP A 158 -14.48 6.07 -3.46
CA TRP A 158 -14.21 7.25 -4.29
C TRP A 158 -12.96 7.06 -5.16
N GLN A 159 -11.85 6.56 -4.63
CA GLN A 159 -10.64 6.30 -5.41
C GLN A 159 -10.89 5.27 -6.52
N ILE A 160 -11.58 4.16 -6.21
CA ILE A 160 -11.87 3.12 -7.20
C ILE A 160 -12.74 3.68 -8.33
N ASP A 161 -13.79 4.43 -8.02
CA ASP A 161 -14.69 4.99 -9.02
C ASP A 161 -13.96 5.96 -9.97
N ARG A 162 -12.99 6.71 -9.45
CA ARG A 162 -12.13 7.60 -10.23
C ARG A 162 -11.12 6.84 -11.09
N LEU A 163 -10.37 5.91 -10.49
CA LEU A 163 -9.31 5.16 -11.17
C LEU A 163 -9.83 4.23 -12.27
N LYS A 164 -11.07 3.74 -12.16
CA LYS A 164 -11.74 2.95 -13.21
C LYS A 164 -11.88 3.68 -14.54
N SER A 165 -11.86 5.00 -14.55
CA SER A 165 -11.91 5.79 -15.78
C SER A 165 -10.75 5.49 -16.74
N ALA A 166 -9.63 4.95 -16.22
CA ALA A 166 -8.51 4.51 -17.04
C ALA A 166 -8.80 3.24 -17.89
N GLY A 167 -9.92 2.54 -17.63
CA GLY A 167 -10.25 1.29 -18.33
C GLY A 167 -9.36 0.09 -17.97
N LEU A 168 -8.55 0.21 -16.93
CA LEU A 168 -7.60 -0.78 -16.44
C LEU A 168 -8.07 -1.44 -15.13
N PRO A 169 -7.60 -2.65 -14.77
CA PRO A 169 -7.76 -3.22 -13.46
C PRO A 169 -7.27 -2.25 -12.38
N VAL A 170 -8.04 -2.07 -11.30
CA VAL A 170 -7.67 -1.24 -10.16
C VAL A 170 -7.17 -2.13 -9.04
N LEU A 171 -5.96 -1.84 -8.53
CA LEU A 171 -5.40 -2.45 -7.33
C LEU A 171 -5.57 -1.43 -6.19
N MET A 172 -6.47 -1.69 -5.25
CA MET A 172 -6.74 -0.77 -4.14
C MET A 172 -6.13 -1.31 -2.86
N PHE A 173 -5.09 -0.63 -2.37
CA PHE A 173 -4.38 -1.03 -1.16
C PHE A 173 -4.90 -0.32 0.07
N VAL A 174 -5.04 -1.08 1.15
CA VAL A 174 -5.26 -0.61 2.50
C VAL A 174 -3.94 -0.75 3.26
N ASP A 175 -3.38 0.36 3.73
CA ASP A 175 -2.11 0.40 4.44
C ASP A 175 -2.37 0.31 5.95
N GLU A 176 -1.90 -0.76 6.60
CA GLU A 176 -2.18 -1.06 8.02
C GLU A 176 -0.92 -1.35 8.82
N PRO A 177 -0.03 -0.36 9.03
CA PRO A 177 1.16 -0.57 9.87
C PRO A 177 0.81 -0.95 11.32
N ALA A 178 -0.32 -0.49 11.87
CA ALA A 178 -0.74 -0.87 13.23
C ALA A 178 -1.18 -2.33 13.36
N LEU A 179 -1.39 -3.04 12.25
CA LEU A 179 -1.73 -4.46 12.29
C LEU A 179 -0.61 -5.34 12.89
N CYS A 180 0.66 -4.89 12.81
CA CYS A 180 1.79 -5.61 13.40
C CYS A 180 1.91 -5.44 14.92
N LEU A 181 1.16 -4.54 15.53
CA LEU A 181 1.21 -4.29 16.97
C LEU A 181 0.32 -5.28 17.71
N ASP A 182 0.85 -5.98 18.71
CA ASP A 182 0.08 -6.95 19.51
C ASP A 182 -0.98 -6.26 20.38
N ALA A 183 -0.63 -5.10 20.94
CA ALA A 183 -1.53 -4.23 21.69
C ALA A 183 -1.27 -2.79 21.28
N PRO A 184 -1.88 -2.30 20.18
CA PRO A 184 -1.61 -0.97 19.65
C PRO A 184 -1.95 0.14 20.65
N VAL A 185 -2.92 -0.09 21.52
CA VAL A 185 -3.33 0.82 22.61
C VAL A 185 -3.98 0.02 23.75
N ALA A 186 -3.90 0.55 24.97
CA ALA A 186 -4.66 0.01 26.09
C ALA A 186 -6.16 0.13 25.81
N ASP A 187 -6.94 -0.87 26.20
CA ASP A 187 -8.38 -0.95 26.01
C ASP A 187 -8.84 -0.84 24.53
N ALA A 188 -8.00 -1.22 23.58
CA ALA A 188 -8.38 -1.24 22.16
C ALA A 188 -9.61 -2.12 21.94
N VAL A 189 -10.41 -1.75 20.93
CA VAL A 189 -11.47 -2.61 20.37
C VAL A 189 -10.92 -4.02 20.14
N PRO A 190 -11.65 -5.10 20.49
CA PRO A 190 -11.18 -6.48 20.35
C PRO A 190 -10.61 -6.78 18.96
N GLU A 191 -9.55 -7.60 18.91
CA GLU A 191 -8.86 -7.92 17.65
C GLU A 191 -9.81 -8.44 16.59
N GLU A 192 -10.71 -9.35 16.96
CA GLU A 192 -11.70 -9.90 16.03
C GLU A 192 -12.57 -8.81 15.39
N GLN A 193 -13.03 -7.83 16.17
CA GLN A 193 -13.82 -6.72 15.66
C GLN A 193 -12.99 -5.83 14.72
N ARG A 194 -11.71 -5.60 15.03
CA ARG A 194 -10.78 -4.83 14.19
C ARG A 194 -10.55 -5.53 12.85
N LEU A 195 -10.27 -6.84 12.88
CA LEU A 195 -10.06 -7.65 11.67
C LEU A 195 -11.33 -7.77 10.83
N ASN A 196 -12.51 -7.90 11.46
CA ASN A 196 -13.78 -7.92 10.74
C ASN A 196 -14.06 -6.59 10.01
N ALA A 197 -13.76 -5.45 10.63
CA ALA A 197 -13.89 -4.14 9.98
C ALA A 197 -12.92 -4.00 8.80
N LEU A 198 -11.67 -4.42 8.96
CA LEU A 198 -10.69 -4.42 7.88
C LEU A 198 -11.11 -5.37 6.73
N ALA A 199 -11.59 -6.57 7.05
CA ALA A 199 -12.11 -7.50 6.05
C ALA A 199 -13.30 -6.93 5.28
N ALA A 200 -14.22 -6.22 5.96
CA ALA A 200 -15.34 -5.52 5.33
C ALA A 200 -14.84 -4.41 4.38
N THR A 201 -13.85 -3.63 4.80
CA THR A 201 -13.22 -2.59 3.97
C THR A 201 -12.59 -3.18 2.70
N LEU A 202 -11.89 -4.30 2.79
CA LEU A 202 -11.34 -5.01 1.63
C LEU A 202 -12.43 -5.59 0.73
N GLN A 203 -13.51 -6.09 1.33
CA GLN A 203 -14.67 -6.60 0.59
C GLN A 203 -15.39 -5.50 -0.19
N ASP A 204 -15.50 -4.30 0.35
CA ASP A 204 -16.07 -3.13 -0.34
C ASP A 204 -15.28 -2.78 -1.61
N ALA A 205 -13.93 -2.89 -1.57
CA ALA A 205 -13.10 -2.73 -2.75
C ALA A 205 -13.42 -3.78 -3.83
N ARG A 206 -13.60 -5.07 -3.44
CA ARG A 206 -13.94 -6.14 -4.40
C ARG A 206 -15.34 -5.99 -4.98
N ILE A 207 -16.33 -5.64 -4.17
CA ILE A 207 -17.70 -5.38 -4.65
C ILE A 207 -17.70 -4.31 -5.72
N ARG A 208 -16.80 -3.33 -5.61
CA ARG A 208 -16.57 -2.31 -6.63
C ARG A 208 -15.68 -2.78 -7.78
N GLY A 209 -15.28 -4.05 -7.84
CA GLY A 209 -14.51 -4.65 -8.93
C GLY A 209 -13.04 -4.26 -8.95
N ALA A 210 -12.46 -3.86 -7.83
CA ALA A 210 -11.03 -3.70 -7.64
C ALA A 210 -10.41 -4.97 -7.01
N TYR A 211 -9.11 -5.16 -7.18
CA TYR A 211 -8.34 -6.12 -6.40
C TYR A 211 -7.99 -5.47 -5.05
N ALA A 212 -8.35 -6.13 -3.97
CA ALA A 212 -8.12 -5.64 -2.62
C ALA A 212 -6.70 -6.00 -2.15
N GLY A 213 -5.83 -4.99 -2.03
CA GLY A 213 -4.49 -5.13 -1.48
C GLY A 213 -4.45 -4.77 0.00
N LEU A 214 -3.60 -5.45 0.76
CA LEU A 214 -3.29 -5.13 2.14
C LEU A 214 -1.78 -4.95 2.28
N HIS A 215 -1.34 -3.78 2.72
CA HIS A 215 0.06 -3.50 3.02
C HIS A 215 0.28 -3.34 4.52
N CYS A 216 1.27 -4.08 5.05
CA CYS A 216 1.81 -3.87 6.38
C CYS A 216 3.34 -3.84 6.29
N CYS A 217 3.95 -2.70 6.58
CA CYS A 217 5.41 -2.50 6.47
C CYS A 217 6.21 -3.22 7.57
N ALA A 218 5.77 -4.41 7.99
CA ALA A 218 6.41 -5.26 8.97
C ALA A 218 6.74 -6.64 8.38
N ALA A 219 7.66 -7.36 9.03
CA ALA A 219 8.05 -8.72 8.68
C ALA A 219 7.04 -9.79 9.16
N ARG A 220 6.00 -9.40 9.82
CA ARG A 220 4.86 -10.16 10.40
C ARG A 220 3.69 -9.18 10.56
N PRO A 221 2.48 -9.57 10.72
CA PRO A 221 1.84 -10.81 11.14
C PRO A 221 1.03 -11.46 10.00
N PHE A 222 1.55 -12.52 9.41
CA PHE A 222 0.92 -13.13 8.21
C PHE A 222 -0.44 -13.73 8.53
N GLU A 223 -0.63 -14.34 9.70
CA GLU A 223 -1.94 -14.84 10.14
C GLU A 223 -3.02 -13.75 10.06
N ARG A 224 -2.77 -12.57 10.68
CA ARG A 224 -3.74 -11.46 10.67
C ARG A 224 -4.01 -10.94 9.26
N MET A 225 -2.97 -10.86 8.44
CA MET A 225 -3.09 -10.42 7.05
C MET A 225 -3.92 -11.41 6.21
N CYS A 226 -3.70 -12.71 6.37
CA CYS A 226 -4.44 -13.74 5.62
C CYS A 226 -5.89 -13.88 6.12
N ARG A 227 -6.15 -13.72 7.42
CA ARG A 227 -7.50 -13.79 7.99
C ARG A 227 -8.49 -12.80 7.39
N VAL A 228 -8.04 -11.63 6.97
CA VAL A 228 -8.91 -10.62 6.34
C VAL A 228 -9.08 -10.84 4.84
N GLN A 229 -8.50 -11.92 4.31
CA GLN A 229 -8.69 -12.41 2.94
C GLN A 229 -8.42 -11.34 1.85
N PRO A 230 -7.27 -10.69 1.78
CA PRO A 230 -6.94 -9.81 0.67
C PRO A 230 -6.72 -10.60 -0.62
N ASP A 231 -6.75 -9.93 -1.79
CA ASP A 231 -6.30 -10.52 -3.06
C ASP A 231 -4.78 -10.38 -3.21
N ILE A 232 -4.20 -9.34 -2.58
CA ILE A 232 -2.77 -9.02 -2.64
C ILE A 232 -2.26 -8.73 -1.23
N ILE A 233 -1.21 -9.41 -0.80
CA ILE A 233 -0.46 -9.12 0.42
C ILE A 233 0.83 -8.38 0.07
N SER A 234 1.12 -7.28 0.78
CA SER A 234 2.38 -6.52 0.69
C SER A 234 3.01 -6.39 2.08
N PHE A 235 4.28 -6.74 2.22
CA PHE A 235 4.98 -6.75 3.51
C PHE A 235 6.48 -6.48 3.35
N ASP A 236 7.20 -6.23 4.46
CA ASP A 236 8.66 -6.13 4.49
C ASP A 236 9.29 -7.53 4.24
N ALA A 237 9.49 -7.87 2.97
CA ALA A 237 10.14 -9.13 2.58
C ALA A 237 11.66 -9.07 2.73
N HIS A 238 12.28 -7.89 2.85
CA HIS A 238 13.70 -7.80 3.17
C HIS A 238 14.02 -8.44 4.53
N ALA A 239 13.19 -8.18 5.53
CA ALA A 239 13.34 -8.77 6.87
C ALA A 239 12.55 -10.09 7.04
N GLY A 240 11.36 -10.21 6.44
CA GLY A 240 10.39 -11.26 6.72
C GLY A 240 10.31 -12.42 5.73
N LEU A 241 11.15 -12.47 4.69
CA LEU A 241 11.01 -13.43 3.59
C LEU A 241 11.03 -14.89 4.03
N ASP A 242 12.01 -15.28 4.84
CA ASP A 242 12.14 -16.65 5.31
C ASP A 242 10.99 -17.06 6.23
N SER A 243 10.52 -16.12 7.06
CA SER A 243 9.35 -16.31 7.92
C SER A 243 8.06 -16.44 7.11
N PHE A 244 7.92 -15.69 6.00
CA PHE A 244 6.75 -15.76 5.11
C PHE A 244 6.62 -17.13 4.46
N PHE A 245 7.71 -17.65 3.88
CA PHE A 245 7.72 -18.97 3.25
C PHE A 245 7.70 -20.15 4.24
N ALA A 246 7.88 -19.89 5.53
CA ALA A 246 7.71 -20.88 6.61
C ALA A 246 6.33 -20.80 7.30
N ASP A 247 5.52 -19.78 7.00
CA ASP A 247 4.21 -19.57 7.62
C ASP A 247 3.11 -20.28 6.82
N TRP A 248 2.34 -21.12 7.49
CA TRP A 248 1.32 -21.93 6.82
C TRP A 248 0.15 -21.09 6.27
N HIS A 249 -0.22 -19.96 6.92
CA HIS A 249 -1.29 -19.10 6.41
C HIS A 249 -0.84 -18.38 5.12
N ALA A 250 0.43 -17.96 5.07
CA ALA A 250 1.01 -17.36 3.87
C ALA A 250 1.10 -18.38 2.71
N LEU A 251 1.48 -19.62 3.00
CA LEU A 251 1.52 -20.68 2.00
C LEU A 251 0.12 -21.04 1.48
N ASP A 252 -0.87 -21.16 2.36
CA ASP A 252 -2.27 -21.40 2.00
C ASP A 252 -2.83 -20.26 1.15
N PHE A 253 -2.57 -19.00 1.53
CA PHE A 253 -2.93 -17.84 0.74
C PHE A 253 -2.37 -17.90 -0.70
N MET A 254 -1.10 -18.25 -0.85
CA MET A 254 -0.48 -18.39 -2.18
C MET A 254 -1.05 -19.59 -2.96
N GLN A 255 -1.33 -20.71 -2.29
CA GLN A 255 -1.93 -21.89 -2.92
C GLN A 255 -3.36 -21.63 -3.43
N GLN A 256 -4.12 -20.78 -2.71
CA GLN A 256 -5.44 -20.33 -3.13
C GLN A 256 -5.39 -19.28 -4.26
N GLY A 257 -4.19 -18.88 -4.69
CA GLY A 257 -3.99 -17.99 -5.81
C GLY A 257 -3.81 -16.53 -5.43
N GLY A 258 -3.49 -16.24 -4.18
CA GLY A 258 -3.14 -14.90 -3.73
C GLY A 258 -1.89 -14.36 -4.40
N THR A 259 -1.86 -13.04 -4.62
CA THR A 259 -0.71 -12.30 -5.15
C THR A 259 0.12 -11.73 -4.01
N VAL A 260 1.44 -11.74 -4.15
CA VAL A 260 2.35 -11.22 -3.13
C VAL A 260 3.21 -10.08 -3.69
N ALA A 261 3.08 -8.91 -3.10
CA ALA A 261 3.96 -7.76 -3.34
C ALA A 261 5.11 -7.80 -2.33
N TYR A 262 6.23 -8.35 -2.79
CA TYR A 262 7.43 -8.51 -1.97
C TYR A 262 8.15 -7.17 -1.81
N GLY A 263 8.13 -6.60 -0.62
CA GLY A 263 8.93 -5.42 -0.23
C GLY A 263 10.38 -5.81 -0.01
N ILE A 264 11.16 -5.85 -1.07
CA ILE A 264 12.53 -6.36 -1.05
C ILE A 264 13.59 -5.28 -0.99
N VAL A 265 13.26 -4.05 -1.41
CA VAL A 265 14.17 -2.92 -1.38
C VAL A 265 14.00 -2.19 -0.05
N PRO A 266 15.03 -2.21 0.83
CA PRO A 266 14.92 -1.59 2.15
C PRO A 266 14.82 -0.06 2.04
N THR A 267 13.97 0.54 2.88
CA THR A 267 13.73 2.00 2.94
C THR A 267 14.25 2.64 4.22
N ARG A 268 15.12 1.95 4.94
CA ARG A 268 15.73 2.50 6.16
C ARG A 268 17.05 3.21 5.82
N PRO A 269 17.31 4.42 6.37
CA PRO A 269 18.59 5.10 6.20
C PRO A 269 19.77 4.21 6.65
N GLY A 270 20.86 4.21 5.91
CA GLY A 270 22.09 3.49 6.24
C GLY A 270 22.09 1.99 5.87
N VAL A 271 21.07 1.50 5.17
CA VAL A 271 21.15 0.17 4.55
C VAL A 271 21.97 0.30 3.27
N ASN A 272 23.12 -0.37 3.23
CA ASN A 272 23.99 -0.42 2.06
C ASN A 272 23.21 -0.94 0.84
N ALA A 273 23.62 -0.52 -0.35
CA ALA A 273 23.07 -1.00 -1.61
C ALA A 273 22.99 -2.54 -1.60
N VAL A 274 21.76 -3.06 -1.68
CA VAL A 274 21.55 -4.50 -1.62
C VAL A 274 21.71 -5.05 -3.03
N ASP A 275 22.57 -6.05 -3.19
CA ASP A 275 22.78 -6.71 -4.47
C ASP A 275 21.52 -7.47 -4.91
N SER A 276 20.99 -7.13 -6.07
CA SER A 276 19.75 -7.70 -6.62
C SER A 276 19.84 -9.21 -6.86
N ALA A 277 21.03 -9.74 -7.24
CA ALA A 277 21.24 -11.17 -7.41
C ALA A 277 21.15 -11.91 -6.06
N SER A 278 21.73 -11.35 -5.01
CA SER A 278 21.63 -11.91 -3.65
C SER A 278 20.19 -11.91 -3.13
N ILE A 279 19.41 -10.86 -3.38
CA ILE A 279 17.97 -10.80 -3.05
C ILE A 279 17.22 -11.91 -3.77
N PHE A 280 17.41 -12.02 -5.09
CA PHE A 280 16.75 -13.04 -5.89
C PHE A 280 17.12 -14.47 -5.45
N LEU A 281 18.40 -14.75 -5.22
CA LEU A 281 18.85 -16.07 -4.77
C LEU A 281 18.23 -16.43 -3.40
N ARG A 282 18.12 -15.47 -2.49
CA ARG A 282 17.46 -15.67 -1.21
C ARG A 282 15.98 -15.99 -1.42
N TRP A 283 15.29 -15.21 -2.27
CA TRP A 283 13.88 -15.45 -2.62
C TRP A 283 13.71 -16.84 -3.26
N LEU A 284 14.51 -17.18 -4.25
CA LEU A 284 14.46 -18.45 -4.97
C LEU A 284 14.67 -19.64 -4.01
N LYS A 285 15.64 -19.54 -3.11
CA LYS A 285 15.89 -20.56 -2.09
C LYS A 285 14.69 -20.76 -1.18
N ALA A 286 14.12 -19.69 -0.63
CA ALA A 286 12.97 -19.75 0.26
C ALA A 286 11.73 -20.30 -0.46
N ALA A 287 11.45 -19.84 -1.68
CA ALA A 287 10.36 -20.31 -2.53
C ALA A 287 10.50 -21.80 -2.90
N SER A 288 11.71 -22.25 -3.26
CA SER A 288 11.98 -23.66 -3.61
C SER A 288 11.80 -24.61 -2.42
N LEU A 289 12.04 -24.15 -1.19
CA LEU A 289 11.77 -24.94 0.02
C LEU A 289 10.29 -25.03 0.35
N ALA A 290 9.50 -24.04 -0.06
CA ALA A 290 8.07 -23.94 0.22
C ALA A 290 7.18 -24.57 -0.86
N GLY A 291 7.68 -24.72 -2.10
CA GLY A 291 6.90 -25.28 -3.20
C GLY A 291 7.50 -25.02 -4.58
N ASP A 292 6.64 -24.69 -5.54
CA ASP A 292 7.03 -24.40 -6.93
C ASP A 292 7.35 -22.90 -7.10
N PRO A 293 8.63 -22.53 -7.21
CA PRO A 293 9.03 -21.12 -7.30
C PRO A 293 8.54 -20.45 -8.60
N GLN A 294 8.29 -21.19 -9.68
CA GLN A 294 7.74 -20.63 -10.92
C GLN A 294 6.29 -20.14 -10.70
N LYS A 295 5.47 -20.93 -10.01
CA LYS A 295 4.10 -20.52 -9.66
C LYS A 295 4.09 -19.29 -8.75
N PHE A 296 5.00 -19.21 -7.80
CA PHE A 296 5.13 -18.06 -6.92
C PHE A 296 5.61 -16.82 -7.70
N ALA A 297 6.55 -16.98 -8.65
CA ALA A 297 7.02 -15.91 -9.52
C ALA A 297 5.89 -15.31 -10.38
N GLN A 298 4.99 -16.13 -10.93
CA GLN A 298 3.86 -15.67 -11.73
C GLN A 298 2.90 -14.75 -10.95
N ARG A 299 2.87 -14.84 -9.62
CA ARG A 299 2.03 -14.05 -8.73
C ARG A 299 2.83 -13.06 -7.87
N ALA A 300 4.10 -12.84 -8.20
CA ALA A 300 4.94 -11.90 -7.50
C ALA A 300 4.78 -10.48 -8.07
N MET A 301 4.70 -9.50 -7.20
CA MET A 301 4.98 -8.08 -7.45
C MET A 301 6.23 -7.70 -6.67
N ILE A 302 6.95 -6.69 -7.13
CA ILE A 302 8.17 -6.21 -6.48
C ILE A 302 7.97 -4.77 -6.03
N THR A 303 8.27 -4.50 -4.75
CA THR A 303 8.16 -3.18 -4.15
C THR A 303 9.35 -2.87 -3.25
N ALA A 304 9.45 -1.62 -2.79
CA ALA A 304 10.23 -1.30 -1.61
C ALA A 304 9.51 -1.81 -0.33
N THR A 305 10.23 -1.90 0.80
CA THR A 305 9.68 -2.39 2.08
C THR A 305 8.61 -1.49 2.65
N CYS A 306 8.66 -0.19 2.31
CA CYS A 306 7.72 0.85 2.72
C CYS A 306 7.68 1.97 1.68
N GLY A 307 6.88 3.00 1.89
CA GLY A 307 6.91 4.22 1.09
C GLY A 307 8.28 4.92 1.14
N LEU A 308 8.64 5.60 0.06
CA LEU A 308 9.92 6.30 -0.08
C LEU A 308 9.90 7.72 0.50
N GLY A 309 8.73 8.21 0.94
CA GLY A 309 8.49 9.59 1.31
C GLY A 309 9.42 10.19 2.39
N LEU A 310 10.05 9.36 3.21
CA LEU A 310 11.00 9.78 4.25
C LEU A 310 12.47 9.69 3.83
N LEU A 311 12.75 9.25 2.60
CA LEU A 311 14.11 9.15 2.07
C LEU A 311 14.54 10.44 1.37
N GLU A 312 15.82 10.49 0.97
CA GLU A 312 16.33 11.52 0.08
C GLU A 312 15.82 11.30 -1.35
N THR A 313 15.63 12.37 -2.12
CA THR A 313 15.11 12.29 -3.50
C THR A 313 15.97 11.39 -4.41
N SER A 314 17.29 11.36 -4.21
CA SER A 314 18.21 10.49 -4.95
C SER A 314 17.92 8.99 -4.76
N ALA A 315 17.36 8.60 -3.62
CA ALA A 315 17.04 7.21 -3.31
C ALA A 315 15.88 6.63 -4.15
N VAL A 316 15.08 7.47 -4.80
CA VAL A 316 13.94 7.01 -5.62
C VAL A 316 14.43 6.18 -6.79
N ALA A 317 15.29 6.74 -7.64
CA ALA A 317 15.82 6.06 -8.81
C ALA A 317 16.62 4.80 -8.43
N GLU A 318 17.42 4.87 -7.36
CA GLU A 318 18.19 3.71 -6.86
C GLU A 318 17.25 2.59 -6.39
N SER A 319 16.22 2.90 -5.59
CA SER A 319 15.26 1.92 -5.11
C SER A 319 14.53 1.20 -6.24
N PHE A 320 14.05 1.94 -7.24
CA PHE A 320 13.38 1.35 -8.38
C PHE A 320 14.35 0.58 -9.30
N SER A 321 15.60 1.02 -9.45
CA SER A 321 16.64 0.28 -10.20
C SER A 321 16.88 -1.11 -9.60
N VAL A 322 17.01 -1.21 -8.28
CA VAL A 322 17.13 -2.51 -7.59
C VAL A 322 15.86 -3.34 -7.78
N ALA A 323 14.67 -2.73 -7.62
CA ALA A 323 13.40 -3.42 -7.80
C ALA A 323 13.27 -4.01 -9.22
N HIS A 324 13.61 -3.24 -10.26
CA HIS A 324 13.58 -3.70 -11.66
C HIS A 324 14.61 -4.81 -11.92
N SER A 325 15.78 -4.73 -11.33
CA SER A 325 16.81 -5.77 -11.48
C SER A 325 16.33 -7.11 -10.90
N VAL A 326 15.66 -7.10 -9.74
CA VAL A 326 15.07 -8.31 -9.17
C VAL A 326 13.84 -8.75 -9.98
N SER A 327 13.02 -7.81 -10.45
CA SER A 327 11.86 -8.07 -11.32
C SER A 327 12.27 -8.87 -12.56
N LYS A 328 13.33 -8.48 -13.26
CA LYS A 328 13.85 -9.21 -14.44
C LYS A 328 14.15 -10.67 -14.12
N LEU A 329 14.79 -10.96 -12.99
CA LEU A 329 15.09 -12.32 -12.56
C LEU A 329 13.83 -13.13 -12.21
N ILE A 330 12.87 -12.51 -11.54
CA ILE A 330 11.57 -13.13 -11.23
C ILE A 330 10.76 -13.43 -12.51
N ARG A 331 10.73 -12.50 -13.47
CA ARG A 331 10.06 -12.66 -14.77
C ARG A 331 10.67 -13.81 -15.59
N SER A 332 11.99 -13.90 -15.62
CA SER A 332 12.69 -15.00 -16.29
C SER A 332 12.26 -16.35 -15.73
N LEU A 333 12.12 -16.45 -14.40
CA LEU A 333 11.65 -17.67 -13.74
C LEU A 333 10.15 -17.93 -14.02
N ALA A 334 9.33 -16.88 -14.07
CA ALA A 334 7.88 -16.99 -14.34
C ALA A 334 7.57 -17.49 -15.76
N GLY A 335 8.54 -17.42 -16.69
CA GLY A 335 8.37 -17.80 -18.10
C GLY A 335 7.61 -16.74 -18.90
N SER A 336 7.77 -15.46 -18.58
CA SER A 336 7.13 -14.35 -19.31
C SER A 336 7.82 -14.12 -20.67
N PRO A 337 7.07 -13.99 -21.78
CA PRO A 337 7.62 -13.90 -23.15
C PRO A 337 8.47 -12.66 -23.43
N GLU A 338 8.38 -11.61 -22.64
CA GLU A 338 9.04 -10.32 -22.89
C GLU A 338 10.56 -10.31 -22.73
N LEU A 339 11.16 -11.39 -22.17
CA LEU A 339 12.61 -11.49 -22.00
C LEU A 339 13.30 -12.24 -23.15
N ASP A 340 12.55 -12.98 -23.96
CA ASP A 340 13.14 -13.70 -25.11
C ASP A 340 13.47 -12.77 -26.30
N GLU A 341 12.88 -11.57 -26.40
CA GLU A 341 13.16 -10.62 -27.48
C GLU A 341 14.47 -9.83 -27.29
N GLU A 342 14.88 -9.52 -26.02
CA GLU A 342 16.15 -8.79 -25.80
C GLU A 342 17.41 -9.70 -25.94
N VAL A 343 17.27 -11.02 -25.73
CA VAL A 343 18.39 -11.97 -25.86
C VAL A 343 18.64 -12.35 -27.34
N ALA A 344 17.67 -12.15 -28.21
CA ALA A 344 17.80 -12.48 -29.64
C ALA A 344 18.62 -11.47 -30.48
N PHE A 345 18.97 -10.31 -29.91
CA PHE A 345 19.74 -9.27 -30.63
C PHE A 345 21.23 -9.19 -30.27
N GLU A 346 21.76 -10.07 -29.41
CA GLU A 346 23.18 -10.12 -29.02
C GLU A 346 23.93 -11.36 -29.56
N ASN A 347 23.46 -12.01 -30.65
CA ASN A 347 24.20 -13.07 -31.34
C ASN A 347 24.51 -12.70 -32.80
#